data_19ad127ffb11eac2fc11031739a83091
#
_entry.id   19ad127ffb11eac2fc11031739a83091
#
_cell.length_a   1.000
_cell.length_b   1.000
_cell.length_c   1.000
_cell.angle_alpha   90.00
_cell.angle_beta   90.00
_cell.angle_gamma   90.00
#
_symmetry.space_group_name_H-M   'P 1'
#
loop_
_entity.id
_entity.type
_entity.pdbx_description
1 polymer ?
#
loop_
_entity_poly.entity_id
_entity_poly.type
_entity_poly.pdbx_seq_one_letter_code
_entity_poly.pdbx_strand_id
1 'polypeptide(L)'
;MLKILGRPSSTNVMKVLWFCDEAGIAYEQDAEIGGAFGRNDSPEYLALNPNGRVPTVLDDDFAMWESNSIIRYLARKVKSPLYPSDLRARHLVERWMDWELSVVAPHQGTMLVSLIRTPPEKRDAARMEAAMTAWTRGMTILDGQLAKTSHVGGDAFTLADIPLLPITHRWFKLPIEQPELPNLKRWYDSFAGRPAVEKWVFVELA
;
A
#
# COMPACT_ATOMS: atom_id res chain seq x y z
N MET A 1 -6.56 -21.71 -7.87
CA MET A 1 -6.14 -20.49 -8.62
C MET A 1 -6.32 -19.27 -7.73
N LEU A 2 -5.37 -18.30 -7.71
CA LEU A 2 -5.47 -17.14 -6.86
C LEU A 2 -6.58 -16.21 -7.34
N LYS A 3 -7.47 -15.76 -6.43
CA LYS A 3 -8.51 -14.79 -6.73
C LYS A 3 -8.42 -13.59 -5.79
N ILE A 4 -8.35 -12.38 -6.36
CA ILE A 4 -8.21 -11.13 -5.61
C ILE A 4 -9.55 -10.38 -5.66
N LEU A 5 -10.13 -10.13 -4.49
CA LEU A 5 -11.39 -9.44 -4.32
C LEU A 5 -11.10 -8.01 -3.85
N GLY A 6 -11.37 -7.02 -4.72
CA GLY A 6 -11.20 -5.62 -4.38
C GLY A 6 -10.87 -4.71 -5.55
N ARG A 7 -11.36 -3.47 -5.45
CA ARG A 7 -11.13 -2.42 -6.46
C ARG A 7 -9.66 -2.00 -6.52
N PRO A 8 -9.09 -1.81 -7.71
CA PRO A 8 -7.66 -1.50 -7.86
C PRO A 8 -7.27 -0.10 -7.32
N SER A 9 -8.22 0.84 -7.18
CA SER A 9 -7.94 2.16 -6.60
C SER A 9 -7.72 2.16 -5.07
N SER A 10 -7.84 1.02 -4.40
CA SER A 10 -7.44 0.87 -2.99
C SER A 10 -5.95 0.64 -2.86
N THR A 11 -5.22 1.45 -2.07
CA THR A 11 -3.79 1.22 -1.79
C THR A 11 -3.50 -0.19 -1.30
N ASN A 12 -4.38 -0.77 -0.49
CA ASN A 12 -4.18 -2.12 0.01
C ASN A 12 -4.37 -3.19 -1.06
N VAL A 13 -5.25 -2.96 -2.03
CA VAL A 13 -5.40 -3.84 -3.21
C VAL A 13 -4.21 -3.67 -4.15
N MET A 14 -3.75 -2.43 -4.38
CA MET A 14 -2.56 -2.12 -5.18
C MET A 14 -1.33 -2.92 -4.73
N LYS A 15 -1.09 -3.03 -3.42
CA LYS A 15 0.02 -3.82 -2.86
C LYS A 15 0.00 -5.27 -3.36
N VAL A 16 -1.17 -5.89 -3.34
CA VAL A 16 -1.32 -7.30 -3.73
C VAL A 16 -1.20 -7.46 -5.23
N LEU A 17 -1.86 -6.60 -6.02
CA LEU A 17 -1.80 -6.63 -7.48
C LEU A 17 -0.38 -6.39 -7.99
N TRP A 18 0.29 -5.36 -7.45
CA TRP A 18 1.68 -5.09 -7.80
C TRP A 18 2.60 -6.26 -7.45
N PHE A 19 2.49 -6.80 -6.23
CA PHE A 19 3.31 -7.94 -5.85
C PHE A 19 3.06 -9.17 -6.75
N CYS A 20 1.82 -9.46 -7.10
CA CYS A 20 1.51 -10.59 -7.99
C CYS A 20 2.12 -10.40 -9.38
N ASP A 21 1.97 -9.21 -9.98
CA ASP A 21 2.57 -8.92 -11.29
C ASP A 21 4.11 -8.94 -11.22
N GLU A 22 4.71 -8.41 -10.16
CA GLU A 22 6.16 -8.40 -9.94
C GLU A 22 6.76 -9.81 -9.76
N ALA A 23 6.00 -10.70 -9.11
CA ALA A 23 6.41 -12.07 -8.84
C ALA A 23 5.95 -13.07 -9.92
N GLY A 24 5.27 -12.61 -10.98
CA GLY A 24 4.75 -13.47 -12.05
C GLY A 24 3.66 -14.43 -11.59
N ILE A 25 2.87 -14.07 -10.56
CA ILE A 25 1.77 -14.89 -10.03
C ILE A 25 0.51 -14.62 -10.85
N ALA A 26 -0.02 -15.67 -11.48
CA ALA A 26 -1.31 -15.58 -12.17
C ALA A 26 -2.47 -15.50 -11.17
N TYR A 27 -3.43 -14.62 -11.45
CA TYR A 27 -4.63 -14.41 -10.62
C TYR A 27 -5.84 -14.01 -11.45
N GLU A 28 -7.03 -14.22 -10.88
CA GLU A 28 -8.27 -13.58 -11.29
C GLU A 28 -8.57 -12.40 -10.35
N GLN A 29 -9.17 -11.34 -10.87
CA GLN A 29 -9.59 -10.20 -10.03
C GLN A 29 -11.10 -9.96 -10.17
N ASP A 30 -11.79 -9.84 -9.03
CA ASP A 30 -13.09 -9.18 -8.95
C ASP A 30 -12.85 -7.73 -8.49
N ALA A 31 -12.79 -6.83 -9.49
CA ALA A 31 -12.47 -5.41 -9.27
C ALA A 31 -13.65 -4.58 -8.73
N GLU A 32 -14.87 -5.14 -8.74
CA GLU A 32 -16.10 -4.44 -8.37
C GLU A 32 -16.50 -4.71 -6.91
N ILE A 33 -15.53 -4.67 -5.99
CA ILE A 33 -15.76 -4.83 -4.55
C ILE A 33 -15.09 -3.68 -3.78
N GLY A 34 -15.88 -3.08 -2.88
CA GLY A 34 -15.47 -1.99 -1.99
C GLY A 34 -15.55 -0.60 -2.62
N GLY A 35 -15.55 0.42 -1.78
CA GLY A 35 -15.76 1.82 -2.18
C GLY A 35 -17.18 2.03 -2.75
N ALA A 36 -17.25 2.66 -3.92
CA ALA A 36 -18.53 2.93 -4.60
C ALA A 36 -19.27 1.67 -5.10
N PHE A 37 -18.55 0.57 -5.28
CA PHE A 37 -19.15 -0.70 -5.71
C PHE A 37 -19.90 -1.42 -4.58
N GLY A 38 -19.62 -1.10 -3.30
CA GLY A 38 -20.17 -1.86 -2.17
C GLY A 38 -19.70 -3.32 -2.17
N ARG A 39 -20.61 -4.25 -1.94
CA ARG A 39 -20.44 -5.72 -1.93
C ARG A 39 -19.48 -6.26 -0.85
N ASN A 40 -18.71 -5.41 -0.20
CA ASN A 40 -17.81 -5.77 0.89
C ASN A 40 -18.50 -5.90 2.25
N ASP A 41 -19.78 -5.61 2.31
CA ASP A 41 -20.69 -5.77 3.46
C ASP A 41 -21.74 -6.87 3.28
N SER A 42 -21.69 -7.59 2.14
CA SER A 42 -22.58 -8.73 1.91
C SER A 42 -22.24 -9.90 2.85
N PRO A 43 -23.22 -10.72 3.24
CA PRO A 43 -22.99 -11.90 4.09
C PRO A 43 -21.91 -12.84 3.54
N GLU A 44 -21.89 -13.03 2.22
CA GLU A 44 -20.92 -13.89 1.53
C GLU A 44 -19.50 -13.34 1.65
N TYR A 45 -19.33 -12.01 1.49
CA TYR A 45 -18.03 -11.38 1.65
C TYR A 45 -17.57 -11.38 3.11
N LEU A 46 -18.49 -11.07 4.05
CA LEU A 46 -18.19 -11.04 5.49
C LEU A 46 -17.81 -12.41 6.03
N ALA A 47 -18.32 -13.49 5.44
CA ALA A 47 -17.90 -14.86 5.74
C ALA A 47 -16.41 -15.12 5.39
N LEU A 48 -15.88 -14.42 4.37
CA LEU A 48 -14.47 -14.50 3.96
C LEU A 48 -13.57 -13.53 4.72
N ASN A 49 -14.11 -12.32 4.99
CA ASN A 49 -13.39 -11.24 5.68
C ASN A 49 -14.34 -10.47 6.60
N PRO A 50 -14.35 -10.78 7.89
CA PRO A 50 -15.28 -10.18 8.84
C PRO A 50 -15.10 -8.66 9.03
N ASN A 51 -13.98 -8.09 8.55
CA ASN A 51 -13.75 -6.64 8.62
C ASN A 51 -14.51 -5.86 7.52
N GLY A 52 -15.06 -6.53 6.50
CA GLY A 52 -15.73 -5.85 5.40
C GLY A 52 -14.82 -4.91 4.64
N ARG A 53 -13.52 -5.23 4.51
CA ARG A 53 -12.51 -4.39 3.84
C ARG A 53 -11.82 -5.14 2.72
N VAL A 54 -11.29 -4.40 1.76
CA VAL A 54 -10.50 -4.94 0.64
C VAL A 54 -9.01 -4.71 0.87
N PRO A 55 -8.13 -5.63 0.39
CA PRO A 55 -8.41 -6.86 -0.35
C PRO A 55 -8.84 -8.02 0.53
N THR A 56 -9.57 -8.97 -0.07
CA THR A 56 -9.62 -10.37 0.34
C THR A 56 -9.05 -11.20 -0.78
N VAL A 57 -8.22 -12.19 -0.47
CA VAL A 57 -7.60 -13.06 -1.46
C VAL A 57 -7.94 -14.50 -1.14
N LEU A 58 -8.37 -15.24 -2.16
CA LEU A 58 -8.60 -16.67 -2.08
C LEU A 58 -7.44 -17.40 -2.77
N ASP A 59 -6.81 -18.30 -2.06
CA ASP A 59 -5.85 -19.25 -2.60
C ASP A 59 -6.53 -20.63 -2.53
N ASP A 60 -7.21 -21.00 -3.63
CA ASP A 60 -8.21 -22.04 -3.69
C ASP A 60 -9.34 -21.81 -2.66
N ASP A 61 -9.44 -22.62 -1.61
CA ASP A 61 -10.42 -22.50 -0.51
C ASP A 61 -9.93 -21.66 0.69
N PHE A 62 -8.65 -21.24 0.68
CA PHE A 62 -8.05 -20.49 1.78
C PHE A 62 -8.26 -18.99 1.61
N ALA A 63 -9.13 -18.40 2.44
CA ALA A 63 -9.40 -16.97 2.45
C ALA A 63 -8.38 -16.22 3.31
N MET A 64 -7.80 -15.15 2.75
CA MET A 64 -6.81 -14.29 3.40
C MET A 64 -7.22 -12.84 3.33
N TRP A 65 -6.97 -12.10 4.41
CA TRP A 65 -7.14 -10.66 4.48
C TRP A 65 -5.93 -10.02 5.19
N GLU A 66 -5.83 -8.70 5.26
CA GLU A 66 -4.65 -7.89 5.56
C GLU A 66 -3.59 -7.92 4.44
N SER A 67 -3.53 -6.85 3.67
CA SER A 67 -2.70 -6.77 2.45
C SER A 67 -1.22 -7.10 2.69
N ASN A 68 -0.62 -6.62 3.80
CA ASN A 68 0.76 -6.90 4.15
C ASN A 68 0.97 -8.37 4.56
N SER A 69 -0.03 -8.99 5.20
CA SER A 69 -0.01 -10.43 5.52
C SER A 69 -0.11 -11.27 4.24
N ILE A 70 -1.00 -10.88 3.32
CA ILE A 70 -1.19 -11.55 2.03
C ILE A 70 0.11 -11.56 1.23
N ILE A 71 0.77 -10.42 1.04
CA ILE A 71 2.01 -10.38 0.24
C ILE A 71 3.17 -11.12 0.92
N ARG A 72 3.23 -11.17 2.26
CA ARG A 72 4.19 -12.03 2.98
C ARG A 72 3.92 -13.52 2.72
N TYR A 73 2.66 -13.94 2.77
CA TYR A 73 2.26 -15.32 2.46
C TYR A 73 2.63 -15.70 1.03
N LEU A 74 2.22 -14.90 0.06
CA LEU A 74 2.49 -15.13 -1.35
C LEU A 74 3.99 -15.17 -1.65
N ALA A 75 4.77 -14.24 -1.06
CA ALA A 75 6.21 -14.20 -1.21
C ALA A 75 6.91 -15.46 -0.70
N ARG A 76 6.43 -16.02 0.43
CA ARG A 76 6.92 -17.31 0.94
C ARG A 76 6.53 -18.46 0.02
N LYS A 77 5.27 -18.48 -0.45
CA LYS A 77 4.73 -19.52 -1.32
C LYS A 77 5.56 -19.67 -2.59
N VAL A 78 5.94 -18.52 -3.22
CA VAL A 78 6.74 -18.54 -4.46
C VAL A 78 8.25 -18.41 -4.22
N LYS A 79 8.70 -18.38 -2.98
CA LYS A 79 10.12 -18.18 -2.59
C LYS A 79 10.71 -16.92 -3.22
N SER A 80 9.95 -15.82 -3.22
CA SER A 80 10.35 -14.56 -3.81
C SER A 80 11.62 -13.99 -3.16
N PRO A 81 12.60 -13.53 -3.93
CA PRO A 81 13.80 -12.88 -3.41
C PRO A 81 13.50 -11.54 -2.71
N LEU A 82 12.31 -10.95 -2.96
CA LEU A 82 11.87 -9.73 -2.30
C LEU A 82 11.59 -9.91 -0.80
N TYR A 83 11.53 -11.14 -0.32
CA TYR A 83 11.29 -11.48 1.07
C TYR A 83 12.39 -12.41 1.61
N PRO A 84 13.44 -11.85 2.21
CA PRO A 84 14.62 -12.58 2.63
C PRO A 84 14.33 -13.77 3.55
N SER A 85 15.10 -14.86 3.41
CA SER A 85 15.02 -16.01 4.32
C SER A 85 15.82 -15.79 5.62
N ASP A 86 16.89 -14.99 5.57
CA ASP A 86 17.66 -14.60 6.76
C ASP A 86 16.79 -13.79 7.73
N LEU A 87 16.81 -14.15 9.00
CA LEU A 87 15.92 -13.56 10.02
C LEU A 87 16.19 -12.07 10.24
N ARG A 88 17.45 -11.64 10.20
CA ARG A 88 17.80 -10.22 10.41
C ARG A 88 17.39 -9.37 9.22
N ALA A 89 17.73 -9.81 8.02
CA ALA A 89 17.31 -9.14 6.79
C ALA A 89 15.77 -9.09 6.67
N ARG A 90 15.09 -10.18 7.03
CA ARG A 90 13.63 -10.23 7.06
C ARG A 90 13.04 -9.23 8.05
N HIS A 91 13.58 -9.14 9.27
CA HIS A 91 13.13 -8.15 10.26
C HIS A 91 13.27 -6.71 9.74
N LEU A 92 14.35 -6.40 9.02
CA LEU A 92 14.52 -5.08 8.41
C LEU A 92 13.43 -4.75 7.37
N VAL A 93 12.90 -5.76 6.69
CA VAL A 93 11.76 -5.62 5.77
C VAL A 93 10.44 -5.50 6.54
N GLU A 94 10.16 -6.44 7.44
CA GLU A 94 8.88 -6.55 8.17
C GLU A 94 8.57 -5.32 9.01
N ARG A 95 9.56 -4.74 9.69
CA ARG A 95 9.37 -3.54 10.52
C ARG A 95 8.80 -2.36 9.72
N TRP A 96 9.20 -2.19 8.47
CA TRP A 96 8.70 -1.11 7.61
C TRP A 96 7.30 -1.39 7.07
N MET A 97 6.97 -2.66 6.83
CA MET A 97 5.61 -3.07 6.46
C MET A 97 4.62 -2.82 7.61
N ASP A 98 5.03 -3.11 8.86
CA ASP A 98 4.19 -2.89 10.03
C ASP A 98 4.16 -1.40 10.43
N TRP A 99 5.28 -0.69 10.27
CA TRP A 99 5.36 0.75 10.46
C TRP A 99 4.44 1.52 9.49
N GLU A 100 4.35 1.09 8.24
CA GLU A 100 3.41 1.68 7.27
C GLU A 100 1.98 1.65 7.79
N LEU A 101 1.52 0.51 8.29
CA LEU A 101 0.15 0.35 8.79
C LEU A 101 -0.16 1.21 10.01
N SER A 102 0.81 1.35 10.91
CA SER A 102 0.62 2.01 12.20
C SER A 102 0.93 3.50 12.19
N VAL A 103 1.84 3.96 11.32
CA VAL A 103 2.38 5.33 11.38
C VAL A 103 1.93 6.20 10.22
N VAL A 104 1.87 5.70 8.99
CA VAL A 104 1.56 6.59 7.84
C VAL A 104 0.19 6.32 7.20
N ALA A 105 -0.24 5.07 7.11
CA ALA A 105 -1.48 4.71 6.43
C ALA A 105 -2.74 5.39 7.01
N PRO A 106 -2.93 5.52 8.34
CA PRO A 106 -4.10 6.18 8.90
C PRO A 106 -4.21 7.66 8.49
N HIS A 107 -3.08 8.37 8.49
CA HIS A 107 -3.01 9.79 8.19
C HIS A 107 -3.19 10.06 6.69
N GLN A 108 -2.51 9.26 5.85
CA GLN A 108 -2.72 9.29 4.40
C GLN A 108 -4.18 9.00 4.03
N GLY A 109 -4.82 8.03 4.69
CA GLY A 109 -6.23 7.71 4.49
C GLY A 109 -7.14 8.88 4.84
N THR A 110 -6.90 9.57 5.95
CA THR A 110 -7.62 10.78 6.36
C THR A 110 -7.49 11.87 5.29
N MET A 111 -6.28 12.16 4.82
CA MET A 111 -6.04 13.21 3.82
C MET A 111 -6.70 12.87 2.48
N LEU A 112 -6.59 11.63 2.00
CA LEU A 112 -7.24 11.21 0.76
C LEU A 112 -8.77 11.38 0.83
N VAL A 113 -9.41 10.87 1.91
CA VAL A 113 -10.86 10.97 2.07
C VAL A 113 -11.28 12.44 2.14
N SER A 114 -10.58 13.25 2.93
CA SER A 114 -10.91 14.66 3.08
C SER A 114 -10.76 15.46 1.79
N LEU A 115 -9.68 15.26 1.04
CA LEU A 115 -9.38 16.08 -0.13
C LEU A 115 -10.09 15.62 -1.41
N ILE A 116 -10.26 14.30 -1.59
CA ILE A 116 -10.77 13.73 -2.84
C ILE A 116 -12.26 13.33 -2.74
N ARG A 117 -12.71 12.87 -1.54
CA ARG A 117 -14.05 12.27 -1.38
C ARG A 117 -15.02 13.11 -0.55
N THR A 118 -14.52 14.14 0.14
CA THR A 118 -15.34 14.99 1.00
C THR A 118 -15.47 16.37 0.39
N PRO A 119 -16.70 16.87 0.15
CA PRO A 119 -16.94 18.23 -0.29
C PRO A 119 -16.26 19.25 0.65
N PRO A 120 -15.72 20.37 0.11
CA PRO A 120 -14.94 21.33 0.90
C PRO A 120 -15.61 21.81 2.19
N GLU A 121 -16.91 22.10 2.12
CA GLU A 121 -17.72 22.58 3.23
C GLU A 121 -17.98 21.56 4.35
N LYS A 122 -17.69 20.28 4.08
CA LYS A 122 -17.84 19.16 5.05
C LYS A 122 -16.50 18.66 5.61
N ARG A 123 -15.40 19.32 5.24
CA ARG A 123 -14.06 18.92 5.68
C ARG A 123 -13.80 19.35 7.12
N ASP A 124 -13.24 18.47 7.91
CA ASP A 124 -12.77 18.74 9.27
C ASP A 124 -11.31 19.26 9.21
N ALA A 125 -11.15 20.57 9.30
CA ALA A 125 -9.85 21.23 9.20
C ALA A 125 -8.88 20.80 10.32
N ALA A 126 -9.35 20.65 11.56
CA ALA A 126 -8.50 20.25 12.68
C ALA A 126 -8.00 18.82 12.53
N ARG A 127 -8.88 17.92 12.07
CA ARG A 127 -8.50 16.52 11.77
C ARG A 127 -7.51 16.44 10.62
N MET A 128 -7.67 17.25 9.59
CA MET A 128 -6.74 17.33 8.45
C MET A 128 -5.37 17.84 8.87
N GLU A 129 -5.32 18.90 9.67
CA GLU A 129 -4.07 19.47 10.19
C GLU A 129 -3.29 18.45 11.03
N ALA A 130 -3.97 17.77 11.96
CA ALA A 130 -3.36 16.73 12.77
C ALA A 130 -2.84 15.57 11.90
N ALA A 131 -3.62 15.13 10.90
CA ALA A 131 -3.21 14.08 9.98
C ALA A 131 -2.02 14.51 9.11
N MET A 132 -2.01 15.76 8.61
CA MET A 132 -0.92 16.28 7.81
C MET A 132 0.38 16.38 8.60
N THR A 133 0.32 16.87 9.84
CA THR A 133 1.47 16.96 10.76
C THR A 133 2.08 15.57 11.00
N ALA A 134 1.24 14.59 11.32
CA ALA A 134 1.70 13.22 11.59
C ALA A 134 2.22 12.52 10.32
N TRP A 135 1.58 12.73 9.18
CA TRP A 135 2.03 12.17 7.91
C TRP A 135 3.35 12.78 7.45
N THR A 136 3.52 14.10 7.56
CA THR A 136 4.79 14.81 7.29
C THR A 136 5.92 14.25 8.14
N ARG A 137 5.69 14.06 9.45
CA ARG A 137 6.67 13.42 10.32
C ARG A 137 7.04 12.01 9.85
N GLY A 138 6.06 11.21 9.46
CA GLY A 138 6.31 9.87 8.90
C GLY A 138 7.16 9.92 7.64
N MET A 139 6.80 10.77 6.66
CA MET A 139 7.55 10.90 5.41
C MET A 139 8.98 11.41 5.63
N THR A 140 9.20 12.28 6.62
CA THR A 140 10.54 12.73 7.03
C THR A 140 11.38 11.58 7.62
N ILE A 141 10.78 10.70 8.42
CA ILE A 141 11.47 9.50 8.94
C ILE A 141 11.87 8.58 7.78
N LEU A 142 10.97 8.39 6.80
CA LEU A 142 11.24 7.57 5.62
C LEU A 142 12.36 8.18 4.75
N ASP A 143 12.34 9.50 4.53
CA ASP A 143 13.43 10.21 3.83
C ASP A 143 14.77 10.00 4.52
N GLY A 144 14.81 10.11 5.85
CA GLY A 144 16.03 9.87 6.65
C GLY A 144 16.54 8.43 6.59
N GLN A 145 15.67 7.44 6.38
CA GLN A 145 16.08 6.06 6.09
C GLN A 145 16.67 5.95 4.68
N LEU A 146 16.00 6.54 3.70
CA LEU A 146 16.42 6.53 2.30
C LEU A 146 17.68 7.35 2.02
N ALA A 147 18.08 8.23 2.93
CA ALA A 147 19.40 8.86 2.92
C ALA A 147 20.56 7.87 3.17
N LYS A 148 20.27 6.71 3.79
CA LYS A 148 21.26 5.69 4.18
C LYS A 148 21.29 4.50 3.23
N THR A 149 20.19 4.24 2.51
CA THR A 149 20.01 3.06 1.68
C THR A 149 19.28 3.43 0.37
N SER A 150 19.44 2.61 -0.65
CA SER A 150 18.77 2.83 -1.94
C SER A 150 17.28 2.52 -1.88
N HIS A 151 16.87 1.57 -1.03
CA HIS A 151 15.49 1.13 -0.81
C HIS A 151 15.15 1.12 0.67
N VAL A 152 13.88 0.96 0.99
CA VAL A 152 13.37 1.05 2.37
C VAL A 152 13.97 -0.02 3.29
N GLY A 153 14.04 -1.26 2.81
CA GLY A 153 14.59 -2.41 3.55
C GLY A 153 16.11 -2.53 3.53
N GLY A 154 16.82 -1.74 2.70
CA GLY A 154 18.26 -1.84 2.48
C GLY A 154 18.66 -1.36 1.08
N ASP A 155 19.70 -1.94 0.49
CA ASP A 155 20.19 -1.50 -0.83
C ASP A 155 19.48 -2.17 -2.02
N ALA A 156 18.61 -3.15 -1.77
CA ALA A 156 17.83 -3.84 -2.78
C ALA A 156 16.33 -3.62 -2.58
N PHE A 157 15.57 -3.65 -3.68
CA PHE A 157 14.11 -3.68 -3.67
C PHE A 157 13.58 -4.91 -2.93
N THR A 158 12.66 -4.70 -1.99
CA THR A 158 12.08 -5.74 -1.13
C THR A 158 10.59 -5.51 -0.90
N LEU A 159 9.94 -6.43 -0.15
CA LEU A 159 8.55 -6.23 0.28
C LEU A 159 8.34 -4.98 1.15
N ALA A 160 9.39 -4.37 1.72
CA ALA A 160 9.28 -3.12 2.48
C ALA A 160 8.85 -1.94 1.61
N ASP A 161 9.23 -1.95 0.33
CA ASP A 161 8.96 -0.86 -0.62
C ASP A 161 7.50 -0.90 -1.11
N ILE A 162 6.91 -2.10 -1.22
CA ILE A 162 5.59 -2.31 -1.81
C ILE A 162 4.46 -1.57 -1.07
N PRO A 163 4.34 -1.59 0.27
CA PRO A 163 3.28 -0.85 0.95
C PRO A 163 3.52 0.65 0.99
N LEU A 164 4.76 1.10 0.91
CA LEU A 164 5.12 2.51 1.06
C LEU A 164 5.04 3.30 -0.26
N LEU A 165 5.27 2.67 -1.41
CA LEU A 165 5.22 3.37 -2.70
C LEU A 165 3.82 3.93 -3.04
N PRO A 166 2.70 3.20 -2.89
CA PRO A 166 1.36 3.76 -3.12
C PRO A 166 1.02 4.93 -2.19
N ILE A 167 1.50 4.90 -0.94
CA ILE A 167 1.32 5.99 0.02
C ILE A 167 2.15 7.21 -0.39
N THR A 168 3.38 6.99 -0.85
CA THR A 168 4.27 8.04 -1.35
C THR A 168 3.76 8.62 -2.67
N HIS A 169 3.16 7.81 -3.54
CA HIS A 169 2.48 8.31 -4.74
C HIS A 169 1.37 9.30 -4.36
N ARG A 170 0.54 8.97 -3.38
CA ARG A 170 -0.48 9.91 -2.87
C ARG A 170 0.12 11.14 -2.21
N TRP A 171 1.25 11.02 -1.52
CA TRP A 171 1.99 12.15 -0.98
C TRP A 171 2.31 13.15 -2.09
N PHE A 172 2.88 12.73 -3.21
CA PHE A 172 3.26 13.61 -4.30
C PHE A 172 2.10 14.07 -5.20
N LYS A 173 0.96 13.38 -5.20
CA LYS A 173 -0.18 13.69 -6.08
C LYS A 173 -1.32 14.46 -5.42
N LEU A 174 -1.46 14.40 -4.11
CA LEU A 174 -2.46 15.20 -3.41
C LEU A 174 -2.07 16.70 -3.41
N PRO A 175 -3.08 17.61 -3.48
CA PRO A 175 -2.85 19.05 -3.43
C PRO A 175 -2.57 19.49 -1.99
N ILE A 176 -1.38 19.17 -1.49
CA ILE A 176 -0.90 19.47 -0.13
C ILE A 176 0.45 20.18 -0.21
N GLU A 177 0.70 21.06 0.75
CA GLU A 177 2.04 21.62 0.94
C GLU A 177 2.95 20.57 1.57
N GLN A 178 4.16 20.42 1.00
CA GLN A 178 5.10 19.39 1.39
C GLN A 178 6.48 19.99 1.62
N PRO A 179 7.24 19.54 2.65
CA PRO A 179 8.65 19.84 2.74
C PRO A 179 9.43 19.14 1.61
N GLU A 180 10.60 19.67 1.30
CA GLU A 180 11.55 18.99 0.41
C GLU A 180 12.10 17.74 1.08
N LEU A 181 11.87 16.59 0.45
CA LEU A 181 12.33 15.27 0.89
C LEU A 181 13.08 14.59 -0.28
N PRO A 182 14.35 14.98 -0.51
CA PRO A 182 15.06 14.61 -1.74
C PRO A 182 15.36 13.11 -1.85
N ASN A 183 15.59 12.42 -0.74
CA ASN A 183 15.85 10.98 -0.74
C ASN A 183 14.57 10.19 -1.01
N LEU A 184 13.45 10.63 -0.46
CA LEU A 184 12.13 10.10 -0.73
C LEU A 184 11.77 10.27 -2.22
N LYS A 185 12.03 11.46 -2.77
CA LYS A 185 11.78 11.75 -4.20
C LYS A 185 12.64 10.87 -5.10
N ARG A 186 13.95 10.75 -4.82
CA ARG A 186 14.87 9.87 -5.54
C ARG A 186 14.39 8.41 -5.55
N TRP A 187 14.00 7.89 -4.38
CA TRP A 187 13.48 6.54 -4.24
C TRP A 187 12.17 6.36 -5.02
N TYR A 188 11.23 7.29 -4.89
CA TYR A 188 9.97 7.26 -5.63
C TYR A 188 10.21 7.24 -7.14
N ASP A 189 11.08 8.12 -7.66
CA ASP A 189 11.39 8.20 -9.09
C ASP A 189 12.10 6.95 -9.62
N SER A 190 12.83 6.22 -8.78
CA SER A 190 13.52 4.99 -9.17
C SER A 190 12.59 3.86 -9.62
N PHE A 191 11.30 3.97 -9.33
CA PHE A 191 10.28 3.01 -9.76
C PHE A 191 9.63 3.36 -11.11
N ALA A 192 9.92 4.52 -11.68
CA ALA A 192 9.38 4.92 -12.98
C ALA A 192 9.82 3.94 -14.08
N GLY A 193 8.89 3.62 -14.99
CA GLY A 193 9.11 2.66 -16.07
C GLY A 193 9.03 1.19 -15.65
N ARG A 194 8.75 0.88 -14.37
CA ARG A 194 8.50 -0.49 -13.92
C ARG A 194 7.06 -0.89 -14.26
N PRO A 195 6.83 -1.89 -15.15
CA PRO A 195 5.48 -2.13 -15.71
C PRO A 195 4.39 -2.34 -14.67
N ALA A 196 4.67 -3.11 -13.62
CA ALA A 196 3.69 -3.36 -12.55
C ALA A 196 3.40 -2.10 -11.71
N VAL A 197 4.37 -1.19 -11.55
CA VAL A 197 4.19 0.08 -10.84
C VAL A 197 3.36 1.05 -11.68
N GLU A 198 3.68 1.20 -12.96
CA GLU A 198 2.89 2.04 -13.89
C GLU A 198 1.44 1.59 -13.96
N LYS A 199 1.22 0.28 -13.98
CA LYS A 199 -0.13 -0.30 -14.06
C LYS A 199 -0.96 -0.10 -12.80
N TRP A 200 -0.36 -0.21 -11.61
CA TRP A 200 -1.11 -0.30 -10.36
C TRP A 200 -0.90 0.85 -9.38
N VAL A 201 0.25 1.51 -9.44
CA VAL A 201 0.64 2.52 -8.44
C VAL A 201 0.64 3.93 -9.02
N PHE A 202 1.27 4.14 -10.17
CA PHE A 202 1.40 5.47 -10.79
C PHE A 202 0.16 5.83 -11.62
N VAL A 203 -0.99 5.72 -10.99
CA VAL A 203 -2.31 5.98 -11.57
C VAL A 203 -2.94 7.23 -10.93
N GLU A 204 -3.98 7.78 -11.58
CA GLU A 204 -4.74 8.89 -11.01
C GLU A 204 -5.41 8.51 -9.69
N LEU A 205 -5.55 9.49 -8.80
CA LEU A 205 -6.17 9.30 -7.49
C LEU A 205 -7.70 9.24 -7.62
N ALA A 206 -8.33 8.26 -6.93
CA ALA A 206 -9.78 8.02 -6.90
C ALA A 206 -10.30 7.72 -5.48
#